data_aa0ef1020f2da07b849418d57fa86883
#
_entry.id   aa0ef1020f2da07b849418d57fa86883
#
_cell.length_a   1.000
_cell.length_b   1.000
_cell.length_c   1.000
_cell.angle_alpha   90.00
_cell.angle_beta   90.00
_cell.angle_gamma   90.00
#
_symmetry.space_group_name_H-M   'P 1'
#
loop_
_entity.id
_entity.type
_entity.pdbx_description
1 polymer ?
#
loop_
_entity_poly.entity_id
_entity_poly.type
_entity_poly.pdbx_seq_one_letter_code
_entity_poly.pdbx_strand_id
1 'polypeptide(L)'
;MKLQGEAKLVRIFLGESDKWQGRPLYEAIVLEAKKAGLAGATVFRGFMGFGAHSRIHSAKILQLSEDLPICVEIVDSEEKIQAFMPTLDQMVQEGLITMEKLEVIRYRSR
;
A
#
# COMPACT_ATOMS: atom_id res chain seq x y z
N MET A 1 0.86 18.14 11.89
CA MET A 1 2.04 17.40 11.40
C MET A 1 2.61 18.03 10.15
N LYS A 2 3.91 17.98 10.02
CA LYS A 2 4.60 18.63 8.94
C LYS A 2 5.69 17.73 8.39
N LEU A 3 5.67 17.49 7.10
CA LEU A 3 6.66 16.67 6.44
C LEU A 3 7.15 17.42 5.21
N GLN A 4 8.45 17.61 5.09
CA GLN A 4 9.03 18.33 3.97
C GLN A 4 10.46 17.88 3.74
N GLY A 5 10.87 17.84 2.48
CA GLY A 5 12.21 17.42 2.12
C GLY A 5 12.25 15.96 1.75
N GLU A 6 13.39 15.32 2.00
CA GLU A 6 13.60 13.94 1.60
C GLU A 6 12.73 12.98 2.39
N ALA A 7 12.08 12.09 1.68
CA ALA A 7 11.20 11.10 2.27
C ALA A 7 11.26 9.81 1.46
N LYS A 8 10.45 8.84 1.85
CA LYS A 8 10.35 7.56 1.18
C LYS A 8 8.92 7.29 0.78
N LEU A 9 8.78 6.69 -0.38
CA LEU A 9 7.49 6.19 -0.87
C LEU A 9 7.54 4.68 -0.85
N VAL A 10 6.60 4.07 -0.16
CA VAL A 10 6.44 2.62 -0.18
C VAL A 10 5.19 2.30 -0.97
N ARG A 11 5.32 1.40 -1.95
CA ARG A 11 4.18 0.88 -2.69
C ARG A 11 4.03 -0.59 -2.36
N ILE A 12 2.81 -0.98 -2.04
CA ILE A 12 2.51 -2.36 -1.72
C ILE A 12 1.50 -2.85 -2.75
N PHE A 13 1.91 -3.83 -3.56
CA PHE A 13 1.06 -4.39 -4.61
C PHE A 13 0.49 -5.72 -4.13
N LEU A 14 -0.82 -5.83 -4.12
CA LEU A 14 -1.50 -7.02 -3.65
C LEU A 14 -2.81 -7.20 -4.40
N GLY A 15 -3.56 -8.21 -4.05
CA GLY A 15 -4.86 -8.46 -4.67
C GLY A 15 -5.98 -7.94 -3.80
N GLU A 16 -7.06 -7.55 -4.45
CA GLU A 16 -8.22 -7.02 -3.75
C GLU A 16 -8.81 -8.02 -2.77
N SER A 17 -8.71 -9.31 -3.09
CA SER A 17 -9.28 -10.35 -2.25
C SER A 17 -8.38 -10.83 -1.13
N ASP A 18 -7.14 -10.32 -1.07
CA ASP A 18 -6.22 -10.71 0.01
C ASP A 18 -6.78 -10.27 1.35
N LYS A 19 -6.63 -11.12 2.34
CA LYS A 19 -7.20 -10.89 3.68
C LYS A 19 -6.14 -10.86 4.78
N TRP A 20 -6.46 -10.15 5.82
CA TRP A 20 -5.67 -10.15 7.05
C TRP A 20 -6.66 -10.15 8.21
N GLN A 21 -6.63 -11.23 8.99
CA GLN A 21 -7.48 -11.36 10.16
C GLN A 21 -8.96 -11.02 9.88
N GLY A 22 -9.45 -11.58 8.76
CA GLY A 22 -10.86 -11.45 8.44
C GLY A 22 -11.29 -10.18 7.72
N ARG A 23 -10.36 -9.27 7.43
CA ARG A 23 -10.69 -8.07 6.68
C ARG A 23 -9.80 -7.93 5.45
N PRO A 24 -10.18 -7.11 4.49
CA PRO A 24 -9.32 -6.89 3.32
C PRO A 24 -7.93 -6.43 3.75
N LEU A 25 -6.91 -7.04 3.18
CA LEU A 25 -5.53 -6.73 3.55
C LEU A 25 -5.21 -5.26 3.32
N TYR A 26 -5.64 -4.69 2.18
CA TYR A 26 -5.35 -3.29 1.89
C TYR A 26 -5.95 -2.36 2.96
N GLU A 27 -7.14 -2.70 3.45
CA GLU A 27 -7.79 -1.93 4.49
C GLU A 27 -7.00 -2.03 5.80
N ALA A 28 -6.59 -3.26 6.14
CA ALA A 28 -5.82 -3.50 7.36
C ALA A 28 -4.50 -2.73 7.34
N ILE A 29 -3.84 -2.66 6.17
CA ILE A 29 -2.59 -1.90 6.03
C ILE A 29 -2.82 -0.42 6.30
N VAL A 30 -3.88 0.14 5.73
CA VAL A 30 -4.20 1.55 5.93
C VAL A 30 -4.47 1.85 7.40
N LEU A 31 -5.23 0.97 8.06
CA LEU A 31 -5.55 1.15 9.47
C LEU A 31 -4.30 1.06 10.34
N GLU A 32 -3.40 0.12 10.04
CA GLU A 32 -2.16 -0.01 10.80
C GLU A 32 -1.23 1.17 10.55
N ALA A 33 -1.20 1.69 9.32
CA ALA A 33 -0.39 2.86 9.01
C ALA A 33 -0.89 4.07 9.79
N LYS A 34 -2.19 4.22 9.88
CA LYS A 34 -2.78 5.32 10.65
C LYS A 34 -2.44 5.18 12.13
N LYS A 35 -2.55 3.96 12.65
CA LYS A 35 -2.25 3.68 14.04
C LYS A 35 -0.78 3.95 14.36
N ALA A 36 0.10 3.67 13.41
CA ALA A 36 1.52 3.90 13.57
C ALA A 36 1.92 5.38 13.43
N GLY A 37 0.97 6.23 13.10
CA GLY A 37 1.24 7.67 13.00
C GLY A 37 1.90 8.10 11.71
N LEU A 38 1.76 7.29 10.64
CA LEU A 38 2.32 7.67 9.35
C LEU A 38 1.53 8.83 8.75
N ALA A 39 2.20 9.62 7.91
CA ALA A 39 1.64 10.84 7.36
C ALA A 39 0.40 10.61 6.51
N GLY A 40 0.35 9.51 5.79
CA GLY A 40 -0.81 9.21 4.99
C GLY A 40 -0.66 7.91 4.22
N ALA A 41 -1.78 7.40 3.76
CA ALA A 41 -1.81 6.20 2.93
C ALA A 41 -2.95 6.34 1.93
N THR A 42 -2.71 5.91 0.71
CA THR A 42 -3.72 5.96 -0.34
C THR A 42 -3.81 4.61 -1.02
N VAL A 43 -5.01 4.16 -1.30
CA VAL A 43 -5.23 2.89 -1.98
C VAL A 43 -5.70 3.16 -3.39
N PHE A 44 -5.03 2.53 -4.35
CA PHE A 44 -5.43 2.59 -5.75
C PHE A 44 -5.87 1.20 -6.17
N ARG A 45 -6.92 1.14 -6.93
CA ARG A 45 -7.41 -0.11 -7.48
C ARG A 45 -7.01 -0.16 -8.94
N GLY A 46 -6.24 -1.16 -9.30
CA GLY A 46 -5.80 -1.31 -10.67
C GLY A 46 -6.93 -1.81 -11.56
N PHE A 47 -6.93 -1.33 -12.78
CA PHE A 47 -7.93 -1.69 -13.76
C PHE A 47 -7.65 -3.10 -14.31
N MET A 48 -6.38 -3.49 -14.36
CA MET A 48 -5.95 -4.74 -14.93
C MET A 48 -4.52 -5.03 -14.46
N GLY A 49 -4.16 -6.28 -14.32
CA GLY A 49 -2.81 -6.64 -13.98
C GLY A 49 -2.68 -8.09 -13.57
N PHE A 50 -1.44 -8.50 -13.29
CA PHE A 50 -1.19 -9.82 -12.74
C PHE A 50 -0.01 -9.73 -11.78
N GLY A 51 0.04 -10.66 -10.86
CA GLY A 51 1.10 -10.73 -9.87
C GLY A 51 1.76 -12.08 -9.85
N ALA A 52 2.15 -12.53 -8.66
CA ALA A 52 2.94 -13.75 -8.47
C ALA A 52 2.33 -14.99 -9.12
N HIS A 53 1.02 -15.05 -9.20
CA HIS A 53 0.35 -16.22 -9.78
C HIS A 53 0.18 -16.11 -11.28
N SER A 54 0.66 -15.04 -11.90
CA SER A 54 0.59 -14.82 -13.34
C SER A 54 -0.81 -14.88 -13.93
N ARG A 55 -1.81 -14.72 -13.11
CA ARG A 55 -3.18 -14.69 -13.54
C ARG A 55 -3.62 -13.26 -13.79
N ILE A 56 -4.13 -13.00 -14.99
CA ILE A 56 -4.57 -11.65 -15.35
C ILE A 56 -5.94 -11.37 -14.77
N HIS A 57 -6.05 -10.25 -14.05
CA HIS A 57 -7.30 -9.79 -13.50
C HIS A 57 -7.64 -8.45 -14.14
N SER A 58 -8.87 -8.30 -14.60
CA SER A 58 -9.30 -7.11 -15.30
C SER A 58 -10.76 -6.83 -15.05
N ALA A 59 -11.10 -5.57 -14.92
CA ALA A 59 -12.50 -5.15 -14.77
C ALA A 59 -13.31 -5.46 -16.03
N LYS A 60 -12.65 -5.65 -17.17
CA LYS A 60 -13.34 -5.97 -18.41
C LYS A 60 -13.81 -7.42 -18.48
N ILE A 61 -13.14 -8.27 -17.73
CA ILE A 61 -13.54 -9.67 -17.66
C ILE A 61 -14.56 -9.81 -16.58
N LEU A 62 -14.88 -8.76 -16.10
CA LEU A 62 -15.98 -8.55 -15.42
C LEU A 62 -16.34 -9.33 -14.31
N GLN A 63 -17.48 -9.66 -14.39
CA GLN A 63 -18.15 -10.34 -13.34
C GLN A 63 -17.34 -11.50 -12.76
N LEU A 64 -16.24 -11.82 -13.42
CA LEU A 64 -15.41 -12.90 -12.94
C LEU A 64 -14.17 -12.41 -12.24
N SER A 65 -13.93 -11.13 -12.30
CA SER A 65 -12.68 -10.57 -11.77
C SER A 65 -12.94 -9.78 -10.50
N GLU A 66 -13.08 -10.50 -9.42
CA GLU A 66 -13.26 -9.87 -8.13
C GLU A 66 -11.93 -9.56 -7.46
N ASP A 67 -10.83 -10.02 -8.04
CA ASP A 67 -9.51 -9.85 -7.44
C ASP A 67 -8.65 -8.94 -8.29
N LEU A 68 -9.05 -7.68 -8.36
CA LEU A 68 -8.28 -6.69 -9.10
C LEU A 68 -7.01 -6.34 -8.33
N PRO A 69 -5.97 -5.88 -9.05
CA PRO A 69 -4.75 -5.47 -8.36
C PRO A 69 -4.97 -4.21 -7.55
N ILE A 70 -4.34 -4.18 -6.40
CA ILE A 70 -4.41 -3.05 -5.47
C ILE A 70 -2.99 -2.54 -5.26
N CYS A 71 -2.84 -1.23 -5.22
CA CYS A 71 -1.58 -0.60 -4.82
C CYS A 71 -1.87 0.33 -3.64
N VAL A 72 -1.18 0.09 -2.53
CA VAL A 72 -1.24 0.99 -1.38
C VAL A 72 0.03 1.82 -1.39
N GLU A 73 -0.11 3.14 -1.36
CA GLU A 73 1.04 4.06 -1.30
C GLU A 73 1.11 4.73 0.04
N ILE A 74 2.28 4.73 0.64
CA ILE A 74 2.53 5.36 1.93
C ILE A 74 3.79 6.21 1.80
N VAL A 75 3.71 7.48 2.20
CA VAL A 75 4.84 8.40 2.19
C VAL A 75 5.10 8.91 3.59
N ASP A 76 6.34 8.86 4.03
CA ASP A 76 6.75 9.47 5.28
C ASP A 76 8.27 9.57 5.29
N SER A 77 8.83 10.06 6.37
CA SER A 77 10.27 10.09 6.56
C SER A 77 10.84 8.68 6.55
N GLU A 78 12.12 8.57 6.23
CA GLU A 78 12.78 7.28 6.21
C GLU A 78 12.67 6.58 7.56
N GLU A 79 12.83 7.32 8.67
CA GLU A 79 12.75 6.74 9.99
C GLU A 79 11.41 6.09 10.28
N LYS A 80 10.34 6.78 9.96
CA LYS A 80 9.00 6.24 10.21
C LYS A 80 8.67 5.08 9.31
N ILE A 81 9.10 5.15 8.06
CA ILE A 81 8.90 4.05 7.13
C ILE A 81 9.65 2.81 7.61
N GLN A 82 10.92 2.98 8.02
CA GLN A 82 11.69 1.85 8.50
C GLN A 82 11.05 1.22 9.75
N ALA A 83 10.51 2.05 10.62
CA ALA A 83 9.85 1.55 11.83
C ALA A 83 8.57 0.76 11.49
N PHE A 84 7.94 1.07 10.38
CA PHE A 84 6.71 0.40 9.96
C PHE A 84 6.95 -0.89 9.15
N MET A 85 8.14 -1.03 8.57
CA MET A 85 8.44 -2.16 7.70
C MET A 85 8.22 -3.53 8.34
N PRO A 86 8.60 -3.76 9.61
CA PRO A 86 8.33 -5.06 10.23
C PRO A 86 6.84 -5.40 10.28
N THR A 87 5.98 -4.41 10.48
CA THR A 87 4.55 -4.62 10.50
C THR A 87 4.06 -5.04 9.11
N LEU A 88 4.53 -4.34 8.07
CA LEU A 88 4.18 -4.68 6.70
C LEU A 88 4.65 -6.08 6.34
N ASP A 89 5.89 -6.41 6.72
CA ASP A 89 6.46 -7.70 6.42
C ASP A 89 5.63 -8.83 7.02
N GLN A 90 5.10 -8.61 8.20
CA GLN A 90 4.27 -9.59 8.87
C GLN A 90 2.90 -9.74 8.19
N MET A 91 2.36 -8.64 7.69
CA MET A 91 1.03 -8.62 7.08
C MET A 91 1.01 -9.12 5.64
N VAL A 92 2.03 -8.76 4.87
CA VAL A 92 2.08 -9.06 3.44
C VAL A 92 2.90 -10.33 3.21
N GLN A 93 2.19 -11.45 3.13
CA GLN A 93 2.85 -12.73 2.93
C GLN A 93 3.09 -13.00 1.45
N GLU A 94 2.24 -12.44 0.61
CA GLU A 94 2.32 -12.59 -0.82
C GLU A 94 2.03 -11.23 -1.44
N GLY A 95 2.92 -10.77 -2.29
CA GLY A 95 2.78 -9.46 -2.90
C GLY A 95 4.14 -8.85 -3.19
N LEU A 96 4.14 -7.61 -3.62
CA LEU A 96 5.36 -6.89 -3.95
C LEU A 96 5.41 -5.60 -3.13
N ILE A 97 6.51 -5.37 -2.47
CA ILE A 97 6.72 -4.13 -1.74
C ILE A 97 7.92 -3.44 -2.36
N THR A 98 7.74 -2.21 -2.80
CA THR A 98 8.82 -1.41 -3.36
C THR A 98 9.00 -0.15 -2.54
N MET A 99 10.18 0.42 -2.60
CA MET A 99 10.49 1.64 -1.88
C MET A 99 11.37 2.53 -2.76
N GLU A 100 11.08 3.82 -2.79
CA GLU A 100 11.91 4.75 -3.52
C GLU A 100 11.99 6.07 -2.76
N LYS A 101 13.05 6.80 -3.06
CA LYS A 101 13.26 8.12 -2.47
C LYS A 101 12.42 9.11 -3.24
N LEU A 102 11.91 10.12 -2.52
CA LEU A 102 11.28 11.25 -3.19
C LEU A 102 11.47 12.48 -2.33
N GLU A 103 11.09 13.59 -2.89
CA GLU A 103 11.13 14.85 -2.19
C GLU A 103 9.71 15.33 -1.95
N VAL A 104 9.38 15.60 -0.70
CA VAL A 104 8.08 16.14 -0.35
C VAL A 104 8.18 17.66 -0.41
N ILE A 105 7.47 18.24 -1.34
CA ILE A 105 7.47 19.69 -1.49
C ILE A 105 6.70 20.34 -0.35
N ARG A 106 5.58 19.72 0.00
CA ARG A 106 4.75 20.24 1.06
C ARG A 106 3.77 19.17 1.55
N TYR A 107 3.67 19.07 2.85
CA TYR A 107 2.61 18.28 3.48
C TYR A 107 2.32 18.94 4.82
N ARG A 108 1.13 19.46 4.95
CA ARG A 108 0.71 20.11 6.20
C ARG A 108 -0.80 20.10 6.30
N SER A 109 -1.29 20.09 7.52
CA SER A 109 -2.72 20.17 7.77
C SER A 109 -2.97 21.38 8.66
N ARG A 110 -4.17 21.88 8.65
CA ARG A 110 -4.56 22.98 9.52
C ARG A 110 -4.90 22.51 10.90
#